data_63cfd8753078825fe0ad21ef356064a2
#
_entry.id   63cfd8753078825fe0ad21ef356064a2
#
_cell.length_a   1.000
_cell.length_b   1.000
_cell.length_c   1.000
_cell.angle_alpha   90.00
_cell.angle_beta   90.00
_cell.angle_gamma   90.00
#
_symmetry.space_group_name_H-M   'P 1'
#
loop_
_entity.id
_entity.type
_entity.pdbx_description
1 polymer ?
#
loop_
_entity_poly.entity_id
_entity_poly.type
_entity_poly.pdbx_seq_one_letter_code
_entity_poly.pdbx_strand_id
1 'polypeptide(L)'
;AQGDSGYDIKMDATPAYGGMGEGATPTEMLLAALAGCIGIDVTMILNRYLDKISKLEFITDGTRKEEAPKGFVAITITFVVDGDIDGKRVWRAIDLSEEKYCSVSDSLNAEITYDIILNGVKLTREV
;
A
#
# COMPACT_ATOMS: atom_id res chain seq x y z
N ALA A 1 -11.97 -5.20 16.25
CA ALA A 1 -13.07 -4.72 15.39
C ALA A 1 -13.49 -5.79 14.40
N GLN A 2 -14.70 -5.70 13.91
CA GLN A 2 -15.20 -6.63 12.92
C GLN A 2 -16.11 -5.89 11.94
N GLY A 3 -15.85 -6.08 10.65
CA GLY A 3 -16.70 -5.54 9.60
C GLY A 3 -17.67 -6.59 9.04
N ASP A 4 -18.36 -6.25 7.95
CA ASP A 4 -19.33 -7.12 7.31
C ASP A 4 -18.74 -8.42 6.76
N SER A 5 -17.41 -8.44 6.50
CA SER A 5 -16.73 -9.67 6.08
C SER A 5 -16.70 -10.77 7.14
N GLY A 6 -16.95 -10.43 8.41
CA GLY A 6 -16.94 -11.37 9.52
C GLY A 6 -15.57 -11.67 10.12
N TYR A 7 -14.50 -11.09 9.57
CA TYR A 7 -13.15 -11.27 10.12
C TYR A 7 -12.86 -10.28 11.22
N ASP A 8 -12.18 -10.74 12.25
CA ASP A 8 -11.73 -9.89 13.33
C ASP A 8 -10.48 -9.10 12.91
N ILE A 9 -10.47 -7.82 13.25
CA ILE A 9 -9.32 -6.95 13.04
C ILE A 9 -8.80 -6.53 14.40
N LYS A 10 -7.56 -6.95 14.71
CA LYS A 10 -6.93 -6.67 15.99
C LYS A 10 -6.07 -5.42 15.90
N MET A 11 -6.35 -4.44 16.73
CA MET A 11 -5.59 -3.21 16.86
C MET A 11 -5.27 -2.94 18.32
N ASP A 12 -4.14 -2.30 18.55
CA ASP A 12 -3.75 -1.87 19.89
C ASP A 12 -2.89 -0.62 19.80
N ALA A 13 -2.76 0.08 20.90
CA ALA A 13 -1.81 1.17 21.03
C ALA A 13 -0.46 0.64 21.53
N THR A 14 0.60 1.42 21.32
CA THR A 14 1.90 1.12 21.93
C THR A 14 1.83 1.37 23.44
N PRO A 15 2.74 0.78 24.25
CA PRO A 15 2.76 1.04 25.69
C PRO A 15 2.87 2.53 26.06
N ALA A 16 3.54 3.32 25.24
CA ALA A 16 3.66 4.78 25.45
C ALA A 16 2.30 5.50 25.46
N TYR A 17 1.27 4.91 24.83
CA TYR A 17 -0.08 5.46 24.75
C TYR A 17 -1.12 4.60 25.48
N GLY A 18 -0.66 3.78 26.41
CA GLY A 18 -1.54 2.98 27.27
C GLY A 18 -1.94 1.63 26.72
N GLY A 19 -1.40 1.22 25.59
CA GLY A 19 -1.63 -0.10 25.01
C GLY A 19 -0.66 -1.16 25.52
N MET A 20 -0.85 -2.37 25.04
CA MET A 20 0.00 -3.52 25.38
C MET A 20 0.91 -3.95 24.22
N GLY A 21 0.81 -3.27 23.08
CA GLY A 21 1.58 -3.62 21.89
C GLY A 21 1.22 -4.98 21.29
N GLU A 22 0.00 -5.44 21.48
CA GLU A 22 -0.45 -6.77 21.06
C GLU A 22 -1.21 -6.79 19.73
N GLY A 23 -1.22 -5.69 19.02
CA GLY A 23 -1.86 -5.57 17.71
C GLY A 23 -1.23 -4.46 16.89
N ALA A 24 -1.64 -4.36 15.63
CA ALA A 24 -1.24 -3.24 14.79
C ALA A 24 -1.87 -1.94 15.31
N THR A 25 -1.15 -0.84 15.18
CA THR A 25 -1.73 0.46 15.52
C THR A 25 -2.72 0.89 14.43
N PRO A 26 -3.69 1.75 14.75
CA PRO A 26 -4.63 2.26 13.73
C PRO A 26 -3.94 2.93 12.53
N THR A 27 -2.85 3.66 12.75
CA THR A 27 -2.10 4.30 11.65
C THR A 27 -1.36 3.28 10.78
N GLU A 28 -0.82 2.21 11.38
CA GLU A 28 -0.27 1.08 10.61
C GLU A 28 -1.36 0.40 9.77
N MET A 29 -2.55 0.22 10.34
CA MET A 29 -3.68 -0.36 9.64
C MET A 29 -4.12 0.49 8.45
N LEU A 30 -4.07 1.82 8.59
CA LEU A 30 -4.39 2.73 7.49
C LEU A 30 -3.41 2.54 6.32
N LEU A 31 -2.11 2.46 6.60
CA LEU A 31 -1.09 2.21 5.57
C LEU A 31 -1.26 0.82 4.96
N ALA A 32 -1.54 -0.19 5.77
CA ALA A 32 -1.79 -1.54 5.28
C ALA A 32 -3.04 -1.62 4.40
N ALA A 33 -4.10 -0.92 4.77
CA ALA A 33 -5.33 -0.86 3.99
C ALA A 33 -5.09 -0.22 2.62
N LEU A 34 -4.31 0.86 2.57
CA LEU A 34 -3.95 1.51 1.32
C LEU A 34 -3.15 0.56 0.41
N ALA A 35 -2.11 -0.08 0.96
CA ALA A 35 -1.31 -1.04 0.20
C ALA A 35 -2.15 -2.22 -0.28
N GLY A 36 -3.02 -2.74 0.58
CA GLY A 36 -3.90 -3.86 0.24
C GLY A 36 -4.88 -3.50 -0.87
N CYS A 37 -5.48 -2.32 -0.81
CA CYS A 37 -6.42 -1.86 -1.83
C CYS A 37 -5.76 -1.76 -3.21
N ILE A 38 -4.63 -1.08 -3.29
CA ILE A 38 -3.87 -0.95 -4.55
C ILE A 38 -3.33 -2.31 -4.98
N GLY A 39 -2.84 -3.11 -4.05
CA GLY A 39 -2.31 -4.44 -4.34
C GLY A 39 -3.34 -5.38 -4.94
N ILE A 40 -4.55 -5.39 -4.42
CA ILE A 40 -5.65 -6.18 -4.99
C ILE A 40 -5.95 -5.73 -6.41
N ASP A 41 -6.05 -4.43 -6.65
CA ASP A 41 -6.31 -3.89 -7.99
C ASP A 41 -5.18 -4.27 -8.96
N VAL A 42 -3.94 -4.10 -8.55
CA VAL A 42 -2.77 -4.42 -9.39
C VAL A 42 -2.75 -5.90 -9.74
N THR A 43 -3.03 -6.79 -8.80
CA THR A 43 -3.09 -8.23 -9.09
C THR A 43 -4.22 -8.59 -10.03
N MET A 44 -5.37 -7.93 -9.93
CA MET A 44 -6.47 -8.12 -10.88
C MET A 44 -6.13 -7.64 -12.27
N ILE A 45 -5.51 -6.46 -12.37
CA ILE A 45 -5.12 -5.89 -13.67
C ILE A 45 -4.03 -6.73 -14.33
N LEU A 46 -3.07 -7.24 -13.54
CA LEU A 46 -1.98 -8.08 -14.02
C LEU A 46 -2.31 -9.57 -14.04
N ASN A 47 -3.58 -9.94 -13.97
CA ASN A 47 -4.01 -11.32 -13.84
C ASN A 47 -3.35 -12.28 -14.86
N ARG A 48 -3.17 -11.84 -16.10
CA ARG A 48 -2.53 -12.67 -17.15
C ARG A 48 -1.05 -12.96 -16.90
N TYR A 49 -0.40 -12.17 -16.05
CA TYR A 49 1.04 -12.20 -15.82
C TYR A 49 1.43 -12.73 -14.44
N LEU A 50 0.45 -13.11 -13.60
CA LEU A 50 0.72 -13.54 -12.23
C LEU A 50 1.60 -14.78 -12.15
N ASP A 51 1.49 -15.69 -13.11
CA ASP A 51 2.35 -16.87 -13.20
C ASP A 51 3.82 -16.53 -13.48
N LYS A 52 4.10 -15.34 -13.99
CA LYS A 52 5.45 -14.82 -14.24
C LYS A 52 6.02 -14.04 -13.07
N ILE A 53 5.23 -13.75 -12.08
CA ILE A 53 5.63 -13.00 -10.89
C ILE A 53 5.89 -14.00 -9.76
N SER A 54 7.12 -14.04 -9.27
CA SER A 54 7.50 -14.94 -8.18
C SER A 54 7.41 -14.28 -6.81
N LYS A 55 7.42 -12.95 -6.77
CA LYS A 55 7.34 -12.18 -5.53
C LYS A 55 6.65 -10.85 -5.78
N LEU A 56 5.74 -10.51 -4.89
CA LEU A 56 5.09 -9.20 -4.87
C LEU A 56 4.95 -8.76 -3.42
N GLU A 57 5.71 -7.75 -3.04
CA GLU A 57 5.66 -7.15 -1.71
C GLU A 57 5.41 -5.66 -1.80
N PHE A 58 4.86 -5.11 -0.72
CA PHE A 58 4.57 -3.69 -0.60
C PHE A 58 5.26 -3.15 0.64
N ILE A 59 5.98 -2.05 0.47
CA ILE A 59 6.56 -1.31 1.60
C ILE A 59 5.89 0.06 1.59
N THR A 60 5.21 0.39 2.68
CA THR A 60 4.52 1.68 2.82
C THR A 60 5.20 2.52 3.87
N ASP A 61 5.58 3.73 3.47
CA ASP A 61 6.18 4.74 4.35
C ASP A 61 5.29 5.97 4.40
N GLY A 62 4.86 6.34 5.59
CA GLY A 62 4.04 7.53 5.80
C GLY A 62 4.80 8.60 6.56
N THR A 63 4.68 9.85 6.09
CA THR A 63 5.18 11.03 6.79
C THR A 63 4.00 11.76 7.42
N ARG A 64 4.09 12.00 8.72
CA ARG A 64 3.03 12.62 9.52
C ARG A 64 3.34 14.09 9.79
N LYS A 65 2.29 14.86 10.03
CA LYS A 65 2.44 16.23 10.55
C LYS A 65 3.15 16.19 11.90
N GLU A 66 3.93 17.21 12.19
CA GLU A 66 4.58 17.36 13.50
C GLU A 66 3.59 17.75 14.60
N GLU A 67 2.54 18.49 14.24
CA GLU A 67 1.51 18.97 15.16
C GLU A 67 0.30 18.02 15.19
N ALA A 68 -0.26 17.84 16.41
CA ALA A 68 -1.48 17.07 16.56
C ALA A 68 -2.62 17.65 15.72
N PRO A 69 -3.45 16.80 15.09
CA PRO A 69 -3.59 15.35 15.28
C PRO A 69 -2.64 14.47 14.47
N LYS A 70 -1.58 14.97 13.92
CA LYS A 70 -0.50 14.20 13.23
C LYS A 70 -0.95 13.27 12.12
N GLY A 71 -1.87 13.74 11.29
CA GLY A 71 -2.28 12.98 10.10
C GLY A 71 -1.15 12.83 9.09
N PHE A 72 -1.27 11.88 8.20
CA PHE A 72 -0.29 11.71 7.12
C PHE A 72 -0.38 12.85 6.12
N VAL A 73 0.76 13.41 5.75
CA VAL A 73 0.87 14.41 4.68
C VAL A 73 1.39 13.80 3.38
N ALA A 74 2.21 12.75 3.48
CA ALA A 74 2.77 12.04 2.34
C ALA A 74 2.87 10.56 2.65
N ILE A 75 2.58 9.72 1.66
CA ILE A 75 2.71 8.26 1.76
C ILE A 75 3.41 7.78 0.49
N THR A 76 4.45 6.99 0.65
CA THR A 76 5.11 6.32 -0.47
C THR A 76 4.88 4.83 -0.37
N ILE A 77 4.43 4.23 -1.47
CA ILE A 77 4.28 2.78 -1.58
C ILE A 77 5.32 2.26 -2.55
N THR A 78 6.19 1.39 -2.08
CA THR A 78 7.18 0.72 -2.91
C THR A 78 6.71 -0.68 -3.24
N PHE A 79 6.58 -0.97 -4.51
CA PHE A 79 6.25 -2.30 -5.02
C PHE A 79 7.56 -3.05 -5.26
N VAL A 80 7.78 -4.12 -4.53
CA VAL A 80 8.94 -5.01 -4.72
C VAL A 80 8.45 -6.22 -5.51
N VAL A 81 8.88 -6.31 -6.76
CA VAL A 81 8.41 -7.32 -7.72
C VAL A 81 9.58 -8.11 -8.25
N ASP A 82 9.50 -9.42 -8.17
CA ASP A 82 10.44 -10.33 -8.85
C ASP A 82 9.67 -11.17 -9.85
N GLY A 83 10.21 -11.29 -11.06
CA GLY A 83 9.60 -12.07 -12.11
C GLY A 83 9.93 -11.56 -13.51
N ASP A 84 9.41 -12.26 -14.50
CA ASP A 84 9.58 -11.92 -15.91
C ASP A 84 8.39 -11.06 -16.38
N ILE A 85 8.39 -9.82 -15.98
CA ILE A 85 7.34 -8.86 -16.34
C ILE A 85 7.97 -7.51 -16.68
N ASP A 86 7.39 -6.84 -17.68
CA ASP A 86 7.80 -5.50 -18.07
C ASP A 86 7.34 -4.47 -17.00
N GLY A 87 8.27 -3.64 -16.55
CA GLY A 87 7.99 -2.60 -15.57
C GLY A 87 6.91 -1.61 -16.01
N LYS A 88 6.76 -1.37 -17.32
CA LYS A 88 5.70 -0.51 -17.86
C LYS A 88 4.31 -1.06 -17.54
N ARG A 89 4.15 -2.37 -17.53
CA ARG A 89 2.88 -3.02 -17.16
C ARG A 89 2.56 -2.81 -15.69
N VAL A 90 3.56 -2.89 -14.83
CA VAL A 90 3.37 -2.64 -13.40
C VAL A 90 3.00 -1.18 -13.16
N TRP A 91 3.69 -0.23 -13.78
CA TRP A 91 3.35 1.19 -13.70
C TRP A 91 1.93 1.46 -14.16
N ARG A 92 1.54 0.88 -15.28
CA ARG A 92 0.18 1.04 -15.82
C ARG A 92 -0.89 0.52 -14.86
N ALA A 93 -0.63 -0.62 -14.24
CA ALA A 93 -1.56 -1.20 -13.27
C ALA A 93 -1.73 -0.30 -12.04
N ILE A 94 -0.63 0.27 -11.54
CA ILE A 94 -0.66 1.22 -10.43
C ILE A 94 -1.46 2.46 -10.80
N ASP A 95 -1.21 3.03 -11.97
CA ASP A 95 -1.90 4.23 -12.44
C ASP A 95 -3.41 3.99 -12.58
N LEU A 96 -3.81 2.85 -13.12
CA LEU A 96 -5.22 2.50 -13.24
C LEU A 96 -5.90 2.32 -11.88
N SER A 97 -5.22 1.69 -10.94
CA SER A 97 -5.74 1.53 -9.58
C SER A 97 -5.98 2.89 -8.93
N GLU A 98 -4.99 3.76 -8.98
CA GLU A 98 -5.08 5.10 -8.38
C GLU A 98 -6.18 5.95 -9.01
N GLU A 99 -6.27 5.95 -10.34
CA GLU A 99 -7.22 6.81 -11.06
C GLU A 99 -8.67 6.33 -10.98
N LYS A 100 -8.89 5.01 -10.94
CA LYS A 100 -10.23 4.47 -11.18
C LYS A 100 -10.77 3.55 -10.10
N TYR A 101 -9.92 2.85 -9.35
CA TYR A 101 -10.40 1.73 -8.54
C TYR A 101 -10.13 1.82 -7.06
N CYS A 102 -9.05 2.46 -6.62
CA CYS A 102 -8.70 2.45 -5.20
C CYS A 102 -9.52 3.45 -4.39
N SER A 103 -10.56 2.95 -3.72
CA SER A 103 -11.40 3.76 -2.85
C SER A 103 -10.65 4.26 -1.62
N VAL A 104 -9.65 3.53 -1.15
CA VAL A 104 -8.85 3.96 0.01
C VAL A 104 -7.98 5.15 -0.36
N SER A 105 -7.27 5.13 -1.50
CA SER A 105 -6.47 6.27 -1.93
C SER A 105 -7.33 7.50 -2.18
N ASP A 106 -8.50 7.31 -2.75
CA ASP A 106 -9.47 8.38 -2.99
C ASP A 106 -9.99 9.02 -1.70
N SER A 107 -10.01 8.26 -0.62
CA SER A 107 -10.48 8.71 0.70
C SER A 107 -9.43 9.46 1.51
N LEU A 108 -8.18 9.48 1.07
CA LEU A 108 -7.05 10.09 1.78
C LEU A 108 -6.68 11.42 1.14
N ASN A 109 -6.33 12.39 1.98
CA ASN A 109 -5.85 13.70 1.51
C ASN A 109 -4.32 13.82 1.55
N ALA A 110 -3.61 12.74 1.90
CA ALA A 110 -2.15 12.69 1.82
C ALA A 110 -1.71 12.62 0.36
N GLU A 111 -0.53 13.17 0.05
CA GLU A 111 0.11 12.96 -1.23
C GLU A 111 0.65 11.54 -1.30
N ILE A 112 0.21 10.76 -2.29
CA ILE A 112 0.60 9.35 -2.43
C ILE A 112 1.50 9.21 -3.64
N THR A 113 2.69 8.65 -3.45
CA THR A 113 3.66 8.38 -4.49
C THR A 113 4.01 6.90 -4.52
N TYR A 114 4.51 6.44 -5.66
CA TYR A 114 4.78 5.02 -5.91
C TYR A 114 6.18 4.82 -6.45
N ASP A 115 6.85 3.79 -5.97
CA ASP A 115 8.12 3.30 -6.49
C ASP A 115 8.01 1.83 -6.84
N ILE A 116 8.80 1.38 -7.81
CA ILE A 116 8.91 -0.03 -8.17
C ILE A 116 10.36 -0.45 -8.09
N ILE A 117 10.60 -1.57 -7.40
CA ILE A 117 11.86 -2.30 -7.45
C ILE A 117 11.58 -3.61 -8.17
N LEU A 118 12.03 -3.72 -9.40
CA LEU A 118 11.82 -4.91 -10.24
C LEU A 118 13.11 -5.70 -10.36
N ASN A 119 13.08 -6.95 -9.88
CA ASN A 119 14.25 -7.84 -9.88
C ASN A 119 15.49 -7.17 -9.26
N GLY A 120 15.29 -6.45 -8.15
CA GLY A 120 16.35 -5.76 -7.41
C GLY A 120 16.77 -4.40 -7.96
N VAL A 121 16.13 -3.92 -9.04
CA VAL A 121 16.48 -2.64 -9.68
C VAL A 121 15.32 -1.65 -9.52
N LYS A 122 15.63 -0.47 -8.98
CA LYS A 122 14.64 0.60 -8.88
C LYS A 122 14.33 1.15 -10.26
N LEU A 123 13.05 1.17 -10.62
CA LEU A 123 12.61 1.70 -11.90
C LEU A 123 12.30 3.19 -11.79
N THR A 124 12.73 3.94 -12.81
CA THR A 124 12.31 5.33 -12.97
C THR A 124 10.96 5.35 -13.70
N ARG A 125 10.03 6.15 -13.20
CA ARG A 125 8.75 6.32 -13.87
C ARG A 125 8.98 7.08 -15.18
N GLU A 126 8.64 6.44 -16.28
CA GLU A 126 8.62 7.11 -17.59
C GLU A 126 7.35 7.93 -17.72
N VAL A 127 7.51 9.16 -18.12
CA VAL A 127 6.41 10.10 -18.33
C VAL A 127 5.84 9.94 -19.74
#